data_e0c22b755bfa7eaf21b499728346ec46
#
_entry.id   e0c22b755bfa7eaf21b499728346ec46
#
_cell.length_a   1.000
_cell.length_b   1.000
_cell.length_c   1.000
_cell.angle_alpha   90.00
_cell.angle_beta   90.00
_cell.angle_gamma   90.00
#
_symmetry.space_group_name_H-M   'P 1'
#
loop_
_entity.id
_entity.type
_entity.pdbx_description
1 polymer ?
#
loop_
_entity_poly.entity_id
_entity_poly.type
_entity_poly.pdbx_seq_one_letter_code
_entity_poly.pdbx_strand_id
1 'polypeptide(L)'
;ETNWKNGKATCTNVPFGYVWNKKGGQRWEIDPEAAPCVKKVFELALSGRNTTQIAYGMNELNLPTPGLYAKRKNLLMGSNPIIAPDSEMLWNAAIVWRILRRYEYTGALVMGRRKKIDVNTTSVRTLPEDKWIIAENAHEAIVTKDEYYQAQKAIRNVTPIQYKVGDDFALKGKICCGNCNRQLRHERQYGEMVFYCGYKRSAGKFSKCYGGYYREYSVNAKVARAIKTVFYALDVVNQGMQEKQSITVRCMDIEDLEKQAEAIRVEQIKLYESYADGVLLRDAYIEKKKALSEKLAALQDSIRTEKEEQECADELDEEIRALTKQASEKTYIGGLTKECVDAFVSMVYLYDDQTMKIEFNCEDVIRRALEKYGA
;
A
#
# COMPACT_ATOMS: atom_id res chain seq x y z
N GLU A 1 13.11 -30.80 15.56
CA GLU A 1 13.05 -31.95 14.66
C GLU A 1 12.31 -33.14 15.29
N THR A 2 12.52 -33.43 16.58
CA THR A 2 11.89 -34.56 17.28
C THR A 2 10.35 -34.46 17.29
N ASN A 3 9.79 -33.29 17.57
CA ASN A 3 8.34 -33.08 17.51
C ASN A 3 7.76 -33.27 16.11
N TRP A 4 8.52 -32.95 15.08
CA TRP A 4 8.11 -33.09 13.69
C TRP A 4 8.06 -34.57 13.27
N LYS A 5 9.06 -35.36 13.65
CA LYS A 5 9.10 -36.80 13.39
C LYS A 5 7.95 -37.54 14.08
N ASN A 6 7.45 -37.01 15.21
CA ASN A 6 6.33 -37.55 15.96
C ASN A 6 4.95 -37.02 15.48
N GLY A 7 4.89 -36.34 14.34
CA GLY A 7 3.63 -35.84 13.76
C GLY A 7 2.96 -34.72 14.54
N LYS A 8 3.68 -34.07 15.47
CA LYS A 8 3.17 -32.93 16.21
C LYS A 8 3.40 -31.65 15.41
N ALA A 9 2.28 -31.03 14.97
CA ALA A 9 2.35 -29.75 14.28
C ALA A 9 2.83 -28.65 15.25
N THR A 10 3.90 -27.95 14.88
CA THR A 10 4.42 -26.79 15.64
C THR A 10 3.94 -25.46 15.06
N CYS A 11 3.20 -25.50 13.95
CA CYS A 11 2.76 -24.33 13.22
C CYS A 11 1.24 -24.13 13.38
N THR A 12 0.85 -22.95 13.81
CA THR A 12 -0.56 -22.54 13.96
C THR A 12 -1.23 -22.21 12.62
N ASN A 13 -0.47 -22.15 11.52
CA ASN A 13 -1.00 -21.85 10.20
C ASN A 13 -1.57 -23.11 9.53
N VAL A 14 -2.85 -23.36 9.76
CA VAL A 14 -3.58 -24.53 9.29
C VAL A 14 -3.99 -24.34 7.83
N PRO A 15 -3.84 -25.35 6.95
CA PRO A 15 -4.35 -25.29 5.58
C PRO A 15 -5.88 -25.12 5.53
N PHE A 16 -6.36 -24.39 4.53
CA PHE A 16 -7.80 -24.31 4.24
C PHE A 16 -8.40 -25.72 4.09
N GLY A 17 -9.50 -25.97 4.76
CA GLY A 17 -10.11 -27.31 4.86
C GLY A 17 -9.84 -28.00 6.18
N TYR A 18 -8.96 -27.46 7.01
CA TYR A 18 -8.69 -27.94 8.36
C TYR A 18 -8.83 -26.83 9.40
N VAL A 19 -9.08 -27.23 10.64
CA VAL A 19 -9.07 -26.37 11.83
C VAL A 19 -8.06 -26.89 12.85
N TRP A 20 -7.59 -26.00 13.69
CA TRP A 20 -6.66 -26.34 14.76
C TRP A 20 -7.39 -26.76 16.01
N ASN A 21 -7.24 -28.03 16.42
CA ASN A 21 -7.76 -28.48 17.70
C ASN A 21 -6.72 -28.25 18.82
N LYS A 22 -6.99 -27.25 19.67
CA LYS A 22 -6.14 -26.93 20.83
C LYS A 22 -6.26 -27.97 21.95
N LYS A 23 -7.41 -28.63 22.08
CA LYS A 23 -7.73 -29.56 23.18
C LYS A 23 -7.33 -30.99 22.86
N GLY A 24 -7.22 -31.38 21.58
CA GLY A 24 -6.97 -32.72 21.08
C GLY A 24 -5.50 -33.04 20.76
N GLY A 25 -4.51 -32.47 21.44
CA GLY A 25 -3.10 -32.85 21.29
C GLY A 25 -2.38 -32.19 20.13
N GLN A 26 -2.76 -30.96 19.75
CA GLN A 26 -2.09 -30.18 18.69
C GLN A 26 -2.20 -30.83 17.30
N ARG A 27 -3.38 -31.31 16.92
CA ARG A 27 -3.65 -31.92 15.62
C ARG A 27 -4.59 -31.05 14.79
N TRP A 28 -4.53 -31.26 13.48
CA TRP A 28 -5.50 -30.69 12.54
C TRP A 28 -6.72 -31.59 12.45
N GLU A 29 -7.90 -31.00 12.46
CA GLU A 29 -9.18 -31.66 12.25
C GLU A 29 -9.83 -31.14 10.99
N ILE A 30 -10.65 -31.97 10.32
CA ILE A 30 -11.37 -31.56 9.12
C ILE A 30 -12.37 -30.46 9.48
N ASP A 31 -12.33 -29.36 8.73
CA ASP A 31 -13.32 -28.30 8.80
C ASP A 31 -14.54 -28.67 7.94
N PRO A 32 -15.72 -28.90 8.54
CA PRO A 32 -16.90 -29.36 7.80
C PRO A 32 -17.41 -28.36 6.75
N GLU A 33 -17.11 -27.06 6.91
CA GLU A 33 -17.51 -26.04 5.93
C GLU A 33 -16.48 -25.85 4.81
N ALA A 34 -15.19 -25.95 5.12
CA ALA A 34 -14.11 -25.66 4.18
C ALA A 34 -13.60 -26.90 3.43
N ALA A 35 -13.62 -28.09 4.05
CA ALA A 35 -13.15 -29.33 3.44
C ALA A 35 -13.91 -29.72 2.16
N PRO A 36 -15.24 -29.54 2.05
CA PRO A 36 -15.97 -29.80 0.81
C PRO A 36 -15.45 -28.96 -0.37
N CYS A 37 -15.00 -27.74 -0.12
CA CYS A 37 -14.40 -26.90 -1.17
C CYS A 37 -13.09 -27.50 -1.69
N VAL A 38 -12.25 -28.02 -0.78
CA VAL A 38 -10.99 -28.69 -1.15
C VAL A 38 -11.29 -29.96 -1.95
N LYS A 39 -12.21 -30.82 -1.48
CA LYS A 39 -12.65 -32.01 -2.22
C LYS A 39 -13.11 -31.66 -3.62
N LYS A 40 -13.93 -30.62 -3.77
CA LYS A 40 -14.43 -30.17 -5.08
C LYS A 40 -13.33 -29.72 -6.02
N VAL A 41 -12.29 -29.05 -5.52
CA VAL A 41 -11.11 -28.68 -6.32
C VAL A 41 -10.41 -29.93 -6.87
N PHE A 42 -10.20 -30.98 -6.05
CA PHE A 42 -9.59 -32.23 -6.49
C PHE A 42 -10.50 -33.01 -7.45
N GLU A 43 -11.79 -33.11 -7.19
CA GLU A 43 -12.78 -33.74 -8.08
C GLU A 43 -12.74 -33.10 -9.49
N LEU A 44 -12.75 -31.80 -9.58
CA LEU A 44 -12.66 -31.07 -10.84
C LEU A 44 -11.32 -31.27 -11.54
N ALA A 45 -10.21 -31.41 -10.80
CA ALA A 45 -8.91 -31.73 -11.36
C ALA A 45 -8.87 -33.16 -11.95
N LEU A 46 -9.46 -34.14 -11.26
CA LEU A 46 -9.55 -35.52 -11.71
C LEU A 46 -10.45 -35.67 -12.95
N SER A 47 -11.44 -34.78 -13.13
CA SER A 47 -12.24 -34.70 -14.35
C SER A 47 -11.50 -34.09 -15.56
N GLY A 48 -10.18 -33.82 -15.45
CA GLY A 48 -9.33 -33.30 -16.52
C GLY A 48 -9.38 -31.79 -16.74
N ARG A 49 -10.02 -31.05 -15.83
CA ARG A 49 -10.07 -29.57 -15.93
C ARG A 49 -8.73 -28.95 -15.53
N ASN A 50 -8.31 -27.94 -16.26
CA ASN A 50 -7.13 -27.14 -15.88
C ASN A 50 -7.46 -26.17 -14.73
N THR A 51 -6.43 -25.60 -14.10
CA THR A 51 -6.58 -24.74 -12.92
C THR A 51 -7.49 -23.52 -13.14
N THR A 52 -7.53 -22.97 -14.36
CA THR A 52 -8.41 -21.84 -14.71
C THR A 52 -9.87 -22.29 -14.81
N GLN A 53 -10.12 -23.44 -15.42
CA GLN A 53 -11.46 -24.03 -15.52
C GLN A 53 -12.00 -24.47 -14.15
N ILE A 54 -11.13 -25.00 -13.28
CA ILE A 54 -11.48 -25.32 -11.90
C ILE A 54 -11.87 -24.05 -11.14
N ALA A 55 -11.05 -23.01 -11.20
CA ALA A 55 -11.34 -21.73 -10.56
C ALA A 55 -12.67 -21.13 -11.04
N TYR A 56 -12.95 -21.23 -12.34
CA TYR A 56 -14.20 -20.78 -12.91
C TYR A 56 -15.39 -21.59 -12.35
N GLY A 57 -15.30 -22.92 -12.33
CA GLY A 57 -16.35 -23.78 -11.77
C GLY A 57 -16.61 -23.54 -10.28
N MET A 58 -15.54 -23.30 -9.49
CA MET A 58 -15.67 -22.94 -8.07
C MET A 58 -16.40 -21.59 -7.88
N ASN A 59 -16.16 -20.62 -8.77
CA ASN A 59 -16.88 -19.35 -8.78
C ASN A 59 -18.35 -19.52 -9.20
N GLU A 60 -18.64 -20.39 -10.16
CA GLU A 60 -20.04 -20.72 -10.55
C GLU A 60 -20.84 -21.37 -9.42
N LEU A 61 -20.20 -22.22 -8.65
CA LEU A 61 -20.78 -22.84 -7.46
C LEU A 61 -20.87 -21.89 -6.25
N ASN A 62 -20.40 -20.65 -6.41
CA ASN A 62 -20.36 -19.63 -5.36
C ASN A 62 -19.69 -20.09 -4.05
N LEU A 63 -18.68 -20.97 -4.17
CA LEU A 63 -17.96 -21.50 -3.03
C LEU A 63 -16.94 -20.47 -2.50
N PRO A 64 -16.77 -20.34 -1.17
CA PRO A 64 -15.86 -19.35 -0.61
C PRO A 64 -14.40 -19.68 -0.91
N THR A 65 -13.62 -18.67 -1.28
CA THR A 65 -12.16 -18.83 -1.36
C THR A 65 -11.55 -18.98 0.03
N PRO A 66 -10.33 -19.53 0.17
CA PRO A 66 -9.63 -19.57 1.45
C PRO A 66 -9.54 -18.23 2.16
N GLY A 67 -9.28 -17.16 1.40
CA GLY A 67 -9.21 -15.79 1.95
C GLY A 67 -10.56 -15.26 2.41
N LEU A 68 -11.62 -15.44 1.61
CA LEU A 68 -12.98 -15.06 1.97
C LEU A 68 -13.47 -15.82 3.21
N TYR A 69 -13.19 -17.12 3.27
CA TYR A 69 -13.52 -17.95 4.42
C TYR A 69 -12.80 -17.48 5.69
N ALA A 70 -11.49 -17.24 5.61
CA ALA A 70 -10.71 -16.73 6.72
C ALA A 70 -11.20 -15.36 7.20
N LYS A 71 -11.57 -14.46 6.27
CA LYS A 71 -12.18 -13.17 6.59
C LYS A 71 -13.50 -13.32 7.36
N ARG A 72 -14.41 -14.18 6.87
CA ARG A 72 -15.71 -14.43 7.51
C ARG A 72 -15.59 -15.05 8.91
N LYS A 73 -14.60 -15.89 9.12
CA LYS A 73 -14.35 -16.56 10.41
C LYS A 73 -13.41 -15.78 11.33
N ASN A 74 -12.97 -14.58 10.96
CA ASN A 74 -12.00 -13.77 11.73
C ASN A 74 -10.69 -14.53 12.03
N LEU A 75 -10.26 -15.42 11.13
CA LEU A 75 -9.05 -16.23 11.28
C LEU A 75 -7.76 -15.50 10.84
N LEU A 76 -7.89 -14.29 10.33
CA LEU A 76 -6.76 -13.47 9.88
C LEU A 76 -6.04 -12.85 11.08
N MET A 77 -5.08 -13.58 11.60
CA MET A 77 -4.11 -13.03 12.55
C MET A 77 -2.95 -12.39 11.77
N GLY A 78 -2.90 -11.08 11.69
CA GLY A 78 -1.79 -10.36 11.06
C GLY A 78 -2.10 -8.90 10.81
N SER A 79 -1.05 -8.11 10.68
CA SER A 79 -1.04 -6.66 10.53
C SER A 79 -1.61 -6.12 9.21
N ASN A 80 -2.03 -6.98 8.28
CA ASN A 80 -2.67 -6.57 7.03
C ASN A 80 -4.09 -7.15 6.93
N PRO A 81 -5.13 -6.40 7.32
CA PRO A 81 -6.50 -6.79 7.04
C PRO A 81 -6.68 -6.91 5.52
N ILE A 82 -7.34 -7.98 5.07
CA ILE A 82 -7.75 -8.10 3.67
C ILE A 82 -8.84 -7.05 3.43
N ILE A 83 -8.46 -5.92 2.84
CA ILE A 83 -9.34 -4.77 2.58
C ILE A 83 -10.25 -5.05 1.37
N ALA A 84 -9.92 -6.06 0.54
CA ALA A 84 -10.70 -6.39 -0.65
C ALA A 84 -12.17 -6.73 -0.28
N PRO A 85 -13.16 -6.13 -0.98
CA PRO A 85 -14.55 -6.47 -0.81
C PRO A 85 -14.79 -7.96 -1.14
N ASP A 86 -15.78 -8.59 -0.47
CA ASP A 86 -16.09 -10.01 -0.63
C ASP A 86 -16.35 -10.40 -2.09
N SER A 87 -16.97 -9.51 -2.86
CA SER A 87 -17.26 -9.69 -4.29
C SER A 87 -16.00 -9.80 -5.17
N GLU A 88 -14.85 -9.39 -4.67
CA GLU A 88 -13.56 -9.44 -5.40
C GLU A 88 -12.69 -10.62 -4.96
N MET A 89 -13.08 -11.33 -3.91
CA MET A 89 -12.34 -12.48 -3.40
C MET A 89 -12.74 -13.77 -4.15
N LEU A 90 -12.50 -13.78 -5.46
CA LEU A 90 -12.86 -14.88 -6.35
C LEU A 90 -11.75 -15.93 -6.46
N TRP A 91 -12.16 -17.16 -6.75
CA TRP A 91 -11.23 -18.23 -7.12
C TRP A 91 -10.45 -17.85 -8.37
N ASN A 92 -9.16 -18.20 -8.37
CA ASN A 92 -8.27 -18.01 -9.50
C ASN A 92 -7.31 -19.21 -9.61
N ALA A 93 -6.66 -19.35 -10.76
CA ALA A 93 -5.76 -20.45 -11.03
C ALA A 93 -4.64 -20.62 -9.98
N ALA A 94 -4.15 -19.52 -9.40
CA ALA A 94 -3.09 -19.58 -8.39
C ALA A 94 -3.58 -20.14 -7.04
N ILE A 95 -4.83 -19.87 -6.65
CA ILE A 95 -5.43 -20.44 -5.44
C ILE A 95 -5.62 -21.94 -5.65
N VAL A 96 -6.21 -22.35 -6.78
CA VAL A 96 -6.41 -23.76 -7.14
C VAL A 96 -5.06 -24.50 -7.17
N TRP A 97 -4.07 -23.94 -7.85
CA TRP A 97 -2.74 -24.54 -7.94
C TRP A 97 -2.09 -24.75 -6.56
N ARG A 98 -2.21 -23.78 -5.65
CA ARG A 98 -1.70 -23.92 -4.28
C ARG A 98 -2.39 -25.03 -3.49
N ILE A 99 -3.70 -25.20 -3.67
CA ILE A 99 -4.47 -26.28 -3.03
C ILE A 99 -4.00 -27.63 -3.59
N LEU A 100 -4.00 -27.79 -4.90
CA LEU A 100 -3.66 -29.06 -5.52
C LEU A 100 -2.23 -29.54 -5.21
N ARG A 101 -1.28 -28.64 -4.94
CA ARG A 101 0.09 -29.00 -4.58
C ARG A 101 0.36 -29.24 -3.09
N ARG A 102 -0.64 -29.13 -2.25
CA ARG A 102 -0.47 -29.38 -0.82
C ARG A 102 -0.63 -30.86 -0.51
N TYR A 103 0.50 -31.54 -0.26
CA TYR A 103 0.53 -32.95 0.13
C TYR A 103 -0.16 -33.20 1.47
N GLU A 104 -0.28 -32.17 2.31
CA GLU A 104 -0.96 -32.23 3.61
C GLU A 104 -2.43 -32.66 3.51
N TYR A 105 -3.08 -32.49 2.37
CA TYR A 105 -4.46 -32.97 2.19
C TYR A 105 -4.59 -34.51 2.17
N THR A 106 -3.48 -35.25 2.02
CA THR A 106 -3.43 -36.70 2.15
C THR A 106 -3.33 -37.23 3.59
N GLY A 107 -3.44 -36.34 4.58
CA GLY A 107 -3.28 -36.68 6.00
C GLY A 107 -1.84 -36.62 6.51
N ALA A 108 -0.90 -36.27 5.68
CA ALA A 108 0.51 -36.12 6.05
C ALA A 108 0.82 -34.70 6.54
N LEU A 109 1.77 -34.58 7.48
CA LEU A 109 2.32 -33.30 7.90
C LEU A 109 3.69 -33.10 7.26
N VAL A 110 3.83 -32.04 6.44
CA VAL A 110 5.06 -31.72 5.72
C VAL A 110 5.76 -30.54 6.33
N MET A 111 6.99 -30.75 6.79
CA MET A 111 7.80 -29.76 7.47
C MET A 111 9.19 -29.65 6.83
N GLY A 112 9.92 -28.58 7.16
CA GLY A 112 11.26 -28.40 6.64
C GLY A 112 11.34 -27.91 5.17
N ARG A 113 10.23 -27.43 4.57
CA ARG A 113 10.23 -26.92 3.18
C ARG A 113 11.15 -25.72 2.99
N ARG A 114 11.41 -24.96 4.05
CA ARG A 114 12.24 -23.76 4.03
C ARG A 114 13.24 -23.78 5.17
N LYS A 115 14.46 -23.34 4.88
CA LYS A 115 15.52 -23.15 5.88
C LYS A 115 16.05 -21.72 5.79
N LYS A 116 16.27 -21.06 6.93
CA LYS A 116 17.01 -19.79 6.95
C LYS A 116 18.40 -20.00 6.38
N ILE A 117 18.87 -19.07 5.55
CA ILE A 117 20.23 -19.14 4.97
C ILE A 117 21.25 -18.90 6.07
N ASP A 118 20.98 -17.95 6.96
CA ASP A 118 21.79 -17.62 8.12
C ASP A 118 20.87 -17.23 9.30
N VAL A 119 21.38 -17.37 10.52
CA VAL A 119 20.64 -17.07 11.76
C VAL A 119 20.27 -15.59 11.84
N ASN A 120 21.12 -14.70 11.31
CA ASN A 120 20.98 -13.24 11.38
C ASN A 120 20.24 -12.62 10.17
N THR A 121 19.74 -13.42 9.22
CA THR A 121 19.05 -12.91 8.05
C THR A 121 17.58 -13.33 8.02
N THR A 122 16.74 -12.51 7.38
CA THR A 122 15.35 -12.86 7.06
C THR A 122 15.25 -13.73 5.81
N SER A 123 16.35 -13.91 5.09
CA SER A 123 16.41 -14.68 3.84
C SER A 123 16.23 -16.17 4.10
N VAL A 124 15.32 -16.79 3.36
CA VAL A 124 15.02 -18.22 3.45
C VAL A 124 15.26 -18.90 2.09
N ARG A 125 15.83 -20.10 2.13
CA ARG A 125 15.96 -20.97 0.97
C ARG A 125 14.94 -22.08 1.03
N THR A 126 14.27 -22.35 -0.10
CA THR A 126 13.41 -23.52 -0.25
C THR A 126 14.29 -24.76 -0.41
N LEU A 127 13.98 -25.80 0.34
CA LEU A 127 14.67 -27.09 0.24
C LEU A 127 13.97 -27.99 -0.80
N PRO A 128 14.72 -28.83 -1.51
CA PRO A 128 14.15 -29.83 -2.40
C PRO A 128 13.35 -30.89 -1.61
N GLU A 129 12.45 -31.56 -2.29
CA GLU A 129 11.43 -32.45 -1.67
C GLU A 129 12.05 -33.63 -0.91
N ASP A 130 13.21 -34.13 -1.35
CA ASP A 130 13.99 -35.19 -0.69
C ASP A 130 14.52 -34.80 0.72
N LYS A 131 14.56 -33.50 1.01
CA LYS A 131 14.99 -32.96 2.31
C LYS A 131 13.83 -32.57 3.22
N TRP A 132 12.60 -32.76 2.78
CA TRP A 132 11.44 -32.49 3.62
C TRP A 132 11.25 -33.58 4.69
N ILE A 133 10.74 -33.18 5.84
CA ILE A 133 10.34 -34.11 6.90
C ILE A 133 8.84 -34.34 6.74
N ILE A 134 8.47 -35.56 6.38
CA ILE A 134 7.08 -35.95 6.14
C ILE A 134 6.68 -36.91 7.25
N ALA A 135 5.67 -36.57 8.04
CA ALA A 135 5.02 -37.43 8.99
C ALA A 135 3.68 -37.88 8.41
N GLU A 136 3.61 -39.11 8.01
CA GLU A 136 2.39 -39.72 7.43
C GLU A 136 1.33 -39.98 8.51
N ASN A 137 0.03 -39.94 8.12
CA ASN A 137 -1.11 -40.21 9.01
C ASN A 137 -1.13 -39.31 10.28
N ALA A 138 -0.68 -38.07 10.13
CA ALA A 138 -0.63 -37.11 11.25
C ALA A 138 -2.03 -36.53 11.56
N HIS A 139 -2.93 -36.53 10.61
CA HIS A 139 -4.31 -36.05 10.73
C HIS A 139 -5.21 -36.79 9.71
N GLU A 140 -6.51 -36.56 9.79
CA GLU A 140 -7.47 -37.15 8.85
C GLU A 140 -7.29 -36.56 7.44
N ALA A 141 -7.29 -37.43 6.43
CA ALA A 141 -7.11 -37.05 5.04
C ALA A 141 -8.41 -36.51 4.42
N ILE A 142 -8.32 -35.39 3.68
CA ILE A 142 -9.43 -34.87 2.87
C ILE A 142 -9.51 -35.59 1.52
N VAL A 143 -8.35 -35.99 0.97
CA VAL A 143 -8.23 -36.75 -0.29
C VAL A 143 -7.25 -37.89 -0.10
N THR A 144 -7.44 -38.97 -0.88
CA THR A 144 -6.51 -40.10 -0.88
C THR A 144 -5.18 -39.76 -1.56
N LYS A 145 -4.13 -40.50 -1.28
CA LYS A 145 -2.83 -40.36 -1.96
C LYS A 145 -2.95 -40.56 -3.46
N ASP A 146 -3.78 -41.49 -3.88
CA ASP A 146 -4.00 -41.80 -5.31
C ASP A 146 -4.67 -40.62 -6.03
N GLU A 147 -5.71 -40.03 -5.45
CA GLU A 147 -6.36 -38.82 -5.97
C GLU A 147 -5.36 -37.65 -6.06
N TYR A 148 -4.53 -37.47 -5.03
CA TYR A 148 -3.49 -36.44 -5.03
C TYR A 148 -2.50 -36.64 -6.20
N TYR A 149 -1.94 -37.82 -6.37
CA TYR A 149 -0.98 -38.09 -7.44
C TYR A 149 -1.60 -38.02 -8.84
N GLN A 150 -2.83 -38.49 -9.01
CA GLN A 150 -3.57 -38.33 -10.27
C GLN A 150 -3.80 -36.83 -10.59
N ALA A 151 -4.19 -36.01 -9.62
CA ALA A 151 -4.34 -34.58 -9.77
C ALA A 151 -3.01 -33.93 -10.14
N GLN A 152 -1.85 -34.37 -9.54
CA GLN A 152 -0.52 -33.86 -9.93
C GLN A 152 -0.18 -34.17 -11.39
N LYS A 153 -0.55 -35.34 -11.92
CA LYS A 153 -0.35 -35.68 -13.33
C LYS A 153 -1.16 -34.77 -14.25
N ALA A 154 -2.41 -34.48 -13.88
CA ALA A 154 -3.27 -33.59 -14.65
C ALA A 154 -2.72 -32.13 -14.74
N ILE A 155 -2.06 -31.66 -13.66
CA ILE A 155 -1.49 -30.29 -13.61
C ILE A 155 -0.14 -30.19 -14.33
N ARG A 156 0.69 -31.25 -14.31
CA ARG A 156 2.03 -31.24 -14.93
C ARG A 156 2.04 -30.98 -16.43
N ASN A 157 0.91 -31.20 -17.08
CA ASN A 157 0.76 -30.94 -18.53
C ASN A 157 0.59 -29.45 -18.88
N VAL A 158 0.54 -28.55 -17.91
CA VAL A 158 0.52 -27.11 -18.14
C VAL A 158 1.96 -26.59 -18.03
N THR A 159 2.60 -26.38 -19.16
CA THR A 159 3.91 -25.70 -19.21
C THR A 159 3.79 -24.37 -18.46
N PRO A 160 4.63 -24.12 -17.44
CA PRO A 160 4.65 -22.81 -16.81
C PRO A 160 4.97 -21.80 -17.92
N ILE A 161 4.07 -20.86 -18.17
CA ILE A 161 4.39 -19.74 -19.03
C ILE A 161 5.52 -19.01 -18.30
N GLN A 162 6.74 -19.18 -18.79
CA GLN A 162 7.86 -18.34 -18.38
C GLN A 162 7.55 -16.94 -18.89
N TYR A 163 6.97 -16.13 -18.03
CA TYR A 163 6.94 -14.70 -18.28
C TYR A 163 8.39 -14.25 -18.31
N LYS A 164 8.92 -14.00 -19.49
CA LYS A 164 10.12 -13.17 -19.60
C LYS A 164 9.80 -11.92 -18.80
N VAL A 165 10.59 -11.65 -17.78
CA VAL A 165 10.52 -10.37 -17.06
C VAL A 165 10.60 -9.33 -18.15
N GLY A 166 9.46 -8.70 -18.44
CA GLY A 166 9.31 -7.82 -19.58
C GLY A 166 10.29 -6.65 -19.48
N ASP A 167 10.57 -6.10 -20.62
CA ASP A 167 11.39 -4.93 -20.82
C ASP A 167 11.05 -3.84 -19.77
N ASP A 168 12.05 -3.08 -19.38
CA ASP A 168 11.88 -1.96 -18.46
C ASP A 168 10.98 -0.91 -19.15
N PHE A 169 9.82 -0.63 -18.57
CA PHE A 169 8.88 0.36 -19.10
C PHE A 169 8.60 1.44 -18.04
N ALA A 170 8.26 2.64 -18.49
CA ALA A 170 8.19 3.81 -17.64
C ALA A 170 7.27 3.66 -16.41
N LEU A 171 6.13 2.96 -16.56
CA LEU A 171 5.12 2.78 -15.50
C LEU A 171 5.30 1.50 -14.68
N LYS A 172 6.46 0.83 -14.76
CA LYS A 172 6.73 -0.43 -14.04
C LYS A 172 6.60 -0.24 -12.54
N GLY A 173 5.73 -1.04 -11.93
CA GLY A 173 5.43 -0.98 -10.48
C GLY A 173 4.43 0.10 -10.07
N LYS A 174 4.06 1.02 -10.96
CA LYS A 174 3.17 2.16 -10.67
C LYS A 174 1.85 2.15 -11.43
N ILE A 175 1.46 1.01 -12.01
CA ILE A 175 0.22 0.91 -12.78
C ILE A 175 -0.67 -0.22 -12.26
N CYS A 176 -1.90 0.11 -11.89
CA CYS A 176 -2.85 -0.80 -11.26
C CYS A 176 -4.23 -0.76 -11.95
N CYS A 177 -4.98 -1.85 -11.79
CA CYS A 177 -6.39 -1.89 -12.16
C CYS A 177 -7.20 -1.08 -11.13
N GLY A 178 -7.95 -0.07 -11.55
CA GLY A 178 -8.77 0.77 -10.68
C GLY A 178 -9.90 0.02 -9.97
N ASN A 179 -10.35 -1.12 -10.54
CA ASN A 179 -11.44 -1.90 -9.95
C ASN A 179 -10.98 -2.93 -8.91
N CYS A 180 -9.79 -3.54 -9.05
CA CYS A 180 -9.31 -4.58 -8.12
C CYS A 180 -7.97 -4.26 -7.45
N ASN A 181 -7.43 -3.12 -7.70
CA ASN A 181 -6.20 -2.57 -7.12
C ASN A 181 -4.94 -3.44 -7.32
N ARG A 182 -4.99 -4.41 -8.26
CA ARG A 182 -3.85 -5.27 -8.59
C ARG A 182 -3.02 -4.65 -9.70
N GLN A 183 -1.71 -4.83 -9.64
CA GLN A 183 -0.83 -4.42 -10.72
C GLN A 183 -1.29 -5.02 -12.05
N LEU A 184 -1.33 -4.18 -13.08
CA LEU A 184 -1.62 -4.61 -14.43
C LEU A 184 -0.44 -5.38 -14.99
N ARG A 185 -0.74 -6.38 -15.81
CA ARG A 185 0.28 -7.13 -16.55
C ARG A 185 0.63 -6.37 -17.83
N HIS A 186 1.88 -6.46 -18.23
CA HIS A 186 2.43 -5.84 -19.43
C HIS A 186 2.92 -6.94 -20.37
N GLU A 187 2.38 -6.99 -21.56
CA GLU A 187 2.76 -8.00 -22.56
C GLU A 187 2.55 -7.48 -23.99
N ARG A 188 3.19 -8.14 -24.96
CA ARG A 188 2.97 -7.85 -26.38
C ARG A 188 1.75 -8.61 -26.90
N GLN A 189 0.77 -7.87 -27.44
CA GLN A 189 -0.43 -8.41 -28.08
C GLN A 189 -0.58 -7.79 -29.47
N TYR A 190 -0.77 -8.63 -30.49
CA TYR A 190 -0.95 -8.18 -31.88
C TYR A 190 0.10 -7.20 -32.37
N GLY A 191 1.36 -7.36 -31.91
CA GLY A 191 2.48 -6.48 -32.27
C GLY A 191 2.68 -5.25 -31.40
N GLU A 192 1.71 -4.88 -30.58
CA GLU A 192 1.74 -3.72 -29.68
C GLU A 192 1.97 -4.13 -28.22
N MET A 193 2.61 -3.27 -27.44
CA MET A 193 2.70 -3.42 -25.99
C MET A 193 1.42 -2.93 -25.31
N VAL A 194 0.88 -3.75 -24.42
CA VAL A 194 -0.41 -3.47 -23.76
C VAL A 194 -0.37 -3.80 -22.29
N PHE A 195 -1.18 -3.08 -21.53
CA PHE A 195 -1.51 -3.42 -20.15
C PHE A 195 -2.87 -4.13 -20.09
N TYR A 196 -3.03 -5.06 -19.14
CA TYR A 196 -4.31 -5.71 -18.90
C TYR A 196 -4.42 -6.22 -17.46
N CYS A 197 -5.67 -6.38 -17.00
CA CYS A 197 -5.93 -6.93 -15.67
C CYS A 197 -5.84 -8.47 -15.70
N GLY A 198 -4.77 -9.02 -15.13
CA GLY A 198 -4.59 -10.47 -15.03
C GLY A 198 -5.67 -11.17 -14.20
N TYR A 199 -6.27 -10.46 -13.24
CA TYR A 199 -7.39 -10.97 -12.45
C TYR A 199 -8.66 -11.14 -13.30
N LYS A 200 -9.00 -10.17 -14.15
CA LYS A 200 -10.12 -10.30 -15.10
C LYS A 200 -9.97 -11.51 -16.00
N ARG A 201 -8.75 -11.74 -16.49
CA ARG A 201 -8.45 -12.88 -17.37
C ARG A 201 -8.69 -14.23 -16.68
N SER A 202 -8.45 -14.33 -15.37
CA SER A 202 -8.66 -15.56 -14.59
C SER A 202 -10.07 -15.69 -14.00
N ALA A 203 -10.71 -14.60 -13.65
CA ALA A 203 -12.04 -14.61 -13.03
C ALA A 203 -13.20 -14.45 -14.04
N GLY A 204 -12.91 -14.05 -15.28
CA GLY A 204 -13.89 -13.97 -16.37
C GLY A 204 -15.09 -13.07 -16.05
N LYS A 205 -16.31 -13.58 -16.26
CA LYS A 205 -17.57 -12.85 -16.03
C LYS A 205 -17.79 -12.46 -14.54
N PHE A 206 -17.12 -13.13 -13.61
CA PHE A 206 -17.26 -12.86 -12.17
C PHE A 206 -16.48 -11.66 -11.68
N SER A 207 -15.62 -11.07 -12.50
CA SER A 207 -14.87 -9.86 -12.17
C SER A 207 -15.49 -8.63 -12.83
N LYS A 208 -15.62 -7.55 -12.06
CA LYS A 208 -16.05 -6.22 -12.54
C LYS A 208 -14.94 -5.47 -13.27
N CYS A 209 -13.71 -6.00 -13.28
CA CYS A 209 -12.60 -5.35 -13.96
C CYS A 209 -12.83 -5.25 -15.46
N TYR A 210 -12.21 -4.26 -16.09
CA TYR A 210 -12.21 -4.11 -17.55
C TYR A 210 -11.56 -5.33 -18.23
N GLY A 211 -12.20 -5.85 -19.26
CA GLY A 211 -11.76 -7.07 -19.96
C GLY A 211 -10.89 -6.82 -21.17
N GLY A 212 -10.74 -5.57 -21.58
CA GLY A 212 -9.92 -5.19 -22.73
C GLY A 212 -8.45 -4.97 -22.41
N TYR A 213 -7.74 -4.47 -23.41
CA TYR A 213 -6.33 -4.11 -23.34
C TYR A 213 -6.19 -2.59 -23.38
N TYR A 214 -5.26 -2.08 -22.59
CA TYR A 214 -4.85 -0.68 -22.61
C TYR A 214 -3.53 -0.59 -23.41
N ARG A 215 -3.52 0.13 -24.50
CA ARG A 215 -2.31 0.32 -25.32
C ARG A 215 -1.31 1.17 -24.55
N GLU A 216 -0.06 0.69 -24.42
CA GLU A 216 0.97 1.36 -23.65
C GLU A 216 1.20 2.80 -24.11
N TYR A 217 1.30 3.03 -25.44
CA TYR A 217 1.54 4.36 -25.98
C TYR A 217 0.42 5.36 -25.60
N SER A 218 -0.84 4.90 -25.58
CA SER A 218 -1.99 5.73 -25.19
C SER A 218 -1.97 6.09 -23.72
N VAL A 219 -1.65 5.12 -22.87
CA VAL A 219 -1.50 5.33 -21.43
C VAL A 219 -0.35 6.28 -21.15
N ASN A 220 0.82 6.03 -21.74
CA ASN A 220 1.99 6.88 -21.59
C ASN A 220 1.73 8.32 -22.05
N ALA A 221 1.02 8.51 -23.17
CA ALA A 221 0.64 9.85 -23.64
C ALA A 221 -0.30 10.59 -22.68
N LYS A 222 -1.27 9.88 -22.08
CA LYS A 222 -2.17 10.47 -21.07
C LYS A 222 -1.40 10.85 -19.79
N VAL A 223 -0.53 9.96 -19.28
CA VAL A 223 0.31 10.23 -18.11
C VAL A 223 1.26 11.41 -18.37
N ALA A 224 1.90 11.42 -19.54
CA ALA A 224 2.76 12.49 -19.97
C ALA A 224 2.04 13.87 -19.99
N ARG A 225 0.80 13.89 -20.50
CA ARG A 225 0.00 15.11 -20.51
C ARG A 225 -0.33 15.57 -19.09
N ALA A 226 -0.67 14.65 -18.21
CA ALA A 226 -0.97 14.95 -16.81
C ALA A 226 0.27 15.51 -16.07
N ILE A 227 1.46 14.96 -16.30
CA ILE A 227 2.72 15.51 -15.75
C ILE A 227 2.99 16.93 -16.28
N LYS A 228 2.71 17.20 -17.57
CA LYS A 228 2.83 18.56 -18.11
C LYS A 228 1.89 19.55 -17.43
N THR A 229 0.68 19.12 -17.05
CA THR A 229 -0.24 19.98 -16.29
C THR A 229 0.34 20.30 -14.90
N VAL A 230 1.00 19.31 -14.25
CA VAL A 230 1.72 19.55 -12.99
C VAL A 230 2.85 20.56 -13.17
N PHE A 231 3.64 20.46 -14.24
CA PHE A 231 4.72 21.43 -14.53
C PHE A 231 4.17 22.83 -14.76
N TYR A 232 3.08 22.93 -15.51
CA TYR A 232 2.41 24.23 -15.70
C TYR A 232 1.91 24.82 -14.36
N ALA A 233 1.34 24.00 -13.49
CA ALA A 233 0.91 24.45 -12.16
C ALA A 233 2.11 24.94 -11.31
N LEU A 234 3.24 24.24 -11.37
CA LEU A 234 4.47 24.66 -10.70
C LEU A 234 5.02 26.00 -11.27
N ASP A 235 4.93 26.22 -12.57
CA ASP A 235 5.34 27.48 -13.19
C ASP A 235 4.46 28.65 -12.72
N VAL A 236 3.14 28.46 -12.67
CA VAL A 236 2.19 29.46 -12.15
C VAL A 236 2.50 29.81 -10.69
N VAL A 237 2.70 28.77 -9.85
CA VAL A 237 3.04 28.95 -8.45
C VAL A 237 4.36 29.72 -8.30
N ASN A 238 5.39 29.36 -9.09
CA ASN A 238 6.70 30.00 -9.03
C ASN A 238 6.63 31.49 -9.43
N GLN A 239 5.82 31.83 -10.42
CA GLN A 239 5.55 33.23 -10.77
C GLN A 239 4.87 33.98 -9.62
N GLY A 240 3.83 33.42 -9.02
CA GLY A 240 3.15 34.01 -7.87
C GLY A 240 4.06 34.17 -6.64
N MET A 241 5.01 33.24 -6.42
CA MET A 241 6.04 33.39 -5.39
C MET A 241 6.95 34.58 -5.65
N GLN A 242 7.42 34.76 -6.89
CA GLN A 242 8.31 35.91 -7.24
C GLN A 242 7.59 37.23 -7.09
N GLU A 243 6.33 37.32 -7.45
CA GLU A 243 5.52 38.54 -7.27
C GLU A 243 5.30 38.87 -5.80
N LYS A 244 5.01 37.88 -4.95
CA LYS A 244 4.81 38.11 -3.51
C LYS A 244 6.12 38.40 -2.75
N GLN A 245 7.27 37.88 -3.17
CA GLN A 245 8.57 38.21 -2.58
C GLN A 245 8.99 39.68 -2.80
N SER A 246 8.44 40.33 -3.82
CA SER A 246 8.65 41.77 -4.02
C SER A 246 7.85 42.64 -3.03
N ILE A 247 6.92 42.08 -2.27
CA ILE A 247 6.10 42.74 -1.26
C ILE A 247 6.56 42.26 0.13
N THR A 248 7.67 42.78 0.61
CA THR A 248 8.29 42.49 1.92
C THR A 248 7.49 43.12 3.06
N VAL A 249 6.27 42.72 3.34
CA VAL A 249 5.42 43.32 4.39
C VAL A 249 5.41 42.53 5.70
N ARG A 250 5.65 41.19 5.66
CA ARG A 250 5.46 40.35 6.86
C ARG A 250 6.60 40.35 7.90
N CYS A 251 7.84 40.59 7.51
CA CYS A 251 8.93 40.66 8.49
C CYS A 251 8.80 41.86 9.45
N MET A 252 8.06 42.91 9.08
CA MET A 252 7.87 44.08 9.94
C MET A 252 6.93 43.78 11.13
N ASP A 253 5.97 42.85 10.96
CA ASP A 253 4.97 42.56 11.99
C ASP A 253 5.57 41.83 13.20
N ILE A 254 6.45 40.86 13.00
CA ILE A 254 7.09 40.10 14.10
C ILE A 254 8.07 40.98 14.88
N GLU A 255 8.89 41.77 14.20
CA GLU A 255 9.79 42.70 14.86
C GLU A 255 9.04 43.76 15.69
N ASP A 256 7.90 44.23 15.22
CA ASP A 256 7.07 45.19 15.95
C ASP A 256 6.40 44.55 17.16
N LEU A 257 5.93 43.32 17.06
CA LEU A 257 5.39 42.54 18.19
C LEU A 257 6.50 42.28 19.24
N GLU A 258 7.71 41.94 18.81
CA GLU A 258 8.87 41.77 19.71
C GLU A 258 9.24 43.06 20.41
N LYS A 259 9.24 44.22 19.72
CA LYS A 259 9.46 45.52 20.32
C LYS A 259 8.39 45.87 21.36
N GLN A 260 7.12 45.58 21.06
CA GLN A 260 6.02 45.79 22.02
C GLN A 260 6.18 44.91 23.27
N ALA A 261 6.54 43.63 23.09
CA ALA A 261 6.79 42.72 24.20
C ALA A 261 7.94 43.19 25.08
N GLU A 262 9.01 43.74 24.48
CA GLU A 262 10.15 44.31 25.21
C GLU A 262 9.78 45.60 25.96
N ALA A 263 8.96 46.45 25.34
CA ALA A 263 8.46 47.67 26.01
C ALA A 263 7.64 47.32 27.29
N ILE A 264 6.81 46.24 27.24
CA ILE A 264 6.08 45.79 28.42
C ILE A 264 7.02 45.23 29.50
N ARG A 265 8.11 44.55 29.13
CA ARG A 265 9.11 44.07 30.09
C ARG A 265 9.79 45.25 30.83
N VAL A 266 10.17 46.29 30.08
CA VAL A 266 10.72 47.51 30.65
C VAL A 266 9.70 48.19 31.60
N GLU A 267 8.42 48.22 31.22
CA GLU A 267 7.36 48.74 32.10
C GLU A 267 7.17 47.94 33.38
N GLN A 268 7.28 46.59 33.31
CA GLN A 268 7.27 45.72 34.49
C GLN A 268 8.43 46.00 35.44
N ILE A 269 9.63 46.28 34.92
CA ILE A 269 10.81 46.65 35.72
C ILE A 269 10.55 47.98 36.43
N LYS A 270 10.11 49.01 35.72
CA LYS A 270 9.76 50.31 36.30
C LYS A 270 8.66 50.23 37.38
N LEU A 271 7.68 49.39 37.16
CA LEU A 271 6.62 49.14 38.12
C LEU A 271 7.15 48.51 39.41
N TYR A 272 8.12 47.57 39.30
CA TYR A 272 8.80 46.98 40.44
C TYR A 272 9.67 48.01 41.21
N GLU A 273 10.42 48.84 40.50
CA GLU A 273 11.21 49.92 41.10
C GLU A 273 10.32 50.86 41.90
N SER A 274 9.20 51.34 41.32
CA SER A 274 8.23 52.22 42.00
C SER A 274 7.59 51.57 43.26
N TYR A 275 7.45 50.26 43.27
CA TYR A 275 7.01 49.51 44.45
C TYR A 275 8.13 49.42 45.50
N ALA A 276 9.35 49.17 45.09
CA ALA A 276 10.52 49.06 45.95
C ALA A 276 10.83 50.40 46.67
N ASP A 277 10.65 51.50 45.96
CA ASP A 277 10.84 52.87 46.46
C ASP A 277 9.68 53.35 47.37
N GLY A 278 8.66 52.50 47.60
CA GLY A 278 7.52 52.85 48.45
C GLY A 278 6.50 53.80 47.85
N VAL A 279 6.63 54.14 46.57
CA VAL A 279 5.74 55.08 45.86
C VAL A 279 4.40 54.41 45.50
N LEU A 280 4.39 53.06 45.35
CA LEU A 280 3.21 52.31 44.97
C LEU A 280 2.75 51.35 46.07
N LEU A 281 1.43 51.34 46.36
CA LEU A 281 0.84 50.45 47.34
C LEU A 281 0.82 49.00 46.78
N ARG A 282 0.92 48.02 47.72
CA ARG A 282 1.01 46.60 47.36
C ARG A 282 -0.15 46.11 46.47
N ASP A 283 -1.37 46.48 46.77
CA ASP A 283 -2.56 46.03 46.04
C ASP A 283 -2.58 46.59 44.60
N ALA A 284 -2.24 47.87 44.45
CA ALA A 284 -2.10 48.50 43.12
C ALA A 284 -0.94 47.94 42.30
N TYR A 285 0.15 47.52 42.96
CA TYR A 285 1.26 46.82 42.30
C TYR A 285 0.82 45.46 41.77
N ILE A 286 0.12 44.66 42.57
CA ILE A 286 -0.36 43.31 42.20
C ILE A 286 -1.30 43.41 40.99
N GLU A 287 -2.24 44.35 41.04
CA GLU A 287 -3.23 44.53 39.95
C GLU A 287 -2.51 44.94 38.61
N LYS A 288 -1.65 45.93 38.68
CA LYS A 288 -0.91 46.37 37.48
C LYS A 288 0.06 45.30 36.95
N LYS A 289 0.75 44.61 37.84
CA LYS A 289 1.62 43.48 37.46
C LYS A 289 0.83 42.37 36.76
N LYS A 290 -0.35 42.01 37.25
CA LYS A 290 -1.20 41.02 36.63
C LYS A 290 -1.64 41.46 35.23
N ALA A 291 -2.10 42.71 35.07
CA ALA A 291 -2.49 43.25 33.77
C ALA A 291 -1.37 43.25 32.75
N LEU A 292 -0.14 43.64 33.14
CA LEU A 292 1.01 43.63 32.27
C LEU A 292 1.47 42.20 31.93
N SER A 293 1.36 41.27 32.87
CA SER A 293 1.69 39.87 32.61
C SER A 293 0.71 39.19 31.64
N GLU A 294 -0.57 39.51 31.73
CA GLU A 294 -1.60 39.01 30.78
C GLU A 294 -1.35 39.58 29.36
N LYS A 295 -1.02 40.89 29.27
CA LYS A 295 -0.67 41.49 27.97
C LYS A 295 0.59 40.89 27.38
N LEU A 296 1.63 40.64 28.18
CA LEU A 296 2.87 40.02 27.71
C LEU A 296 2.64 38.60 27.23
N ALA A 297 1.82 37.81 27.95
CA ALA A 297 1.47 36.45 27.56
C ALA A 297 0.72 36.42 26.20
N ALA A 298 -0.25 37.32 26.02
CA ALA A 298 -1.00 37.41 24.76
C ALA A 298 -0.08 37.78 23.57
N LEU A 299 0.85 38.72 23.77
CA LEU A 299 1.83 39.08 22.73
C LEU A 299 2.80 37.93 22.42
N GLN A 300 3.26 37.22 23.45
CA GLN A 300 4.12 36.05 23.24
C GLN A 300 3.43 34.92 22.47
N ASP A 301 2.14 34.71 22.75
CA ASP A 301 1.33 33.75 21.98
C ASP A 301 1.17 34.18 20.53
N SER A 302 0.92 35.49 20.27
CA SER A 302 0.86 36.03 18.90
C SER A 302 2.18 35.87 18.16
N ILE A 303 3.30 36.19 18.79
CA ILE A 303 4.65 36.03 18.20
C ILE A 303 4.93 34.55 17.89
N ARG A 304 4.53 33.64 18.78
CA ARG A 304 4.70 32.20 18.53
C ARG A 304 3.91 31.73 17.31
N THR A 305 2.64 32.11 17.24
CA THR A 305 1.76 31.76 16.12
C THR A 305 2.29 32.26 14.79
N GLU A 306 2.70 33.57 14.75
CA GLU A 306 3.27 34.15 13.52
C GLU A 306 4.59 33.50 13.09
N LYS A 307 5.44 33.08 14.05
CA LYS A 307 6.69 32.36 13.75
C LYS A 307 6.40 30.95 13.20
N GLU A 308 5.46 30.21 13.81
CA GLU A 308 5.05 28.90 13.34
C GLU A 308 4.46 28.97 11.91
N GLU A 309 3.63 29.99 11.63
CA GLU A 309 3.08 30.22 10.29
C GLU A 309 4.18 30.57 9.26
N GLN A 310 5.17 31.35 9.66
CA GLN A 310 6.29 31.69 8.79
C GLN A 310 7.19 30.49 8.50
N GLU A 311 7.53 29.69 9.51
CA GLU A 311 8.30 28.45 9.33
C GLU A 311 7.59 27.48 8.35
N CYS A 312 6.29 27.24 8.53
CA CYS A 312 5.50 26.46 7.60
C CYS A 312 5.47 27.03 6.16
N ALA A 313 5.48 28.36 6.06
CA ALA A 313 5.51 29.05 4.78
C ALA A 313 6.85 28.88 4.07
N ASP A 314 7.95 28.98 4.81
CA ASP A 314 9.31 28.82 4.29
C ASP A 314 9.59 27.37 3.88
N GLU A 315 9.15 26.40 4.66
CA GLU A 315 9.22 24.97 4.30
C GLU A 315 8.50 24.68 2.98
N LEU A 316 7.27 25.20 2.81
CA LEU A 316 6.52 25.05 1.57
C LEU A 316 7.25 25.66 0.37
N ASP A 317 7.86 26.85 0.55
CA ASP A 317 8.61 27.53 -0.48
C ASP A 317 9.87 26.74 -0.91
N GLU A 318 10.56 26.09 0.02
CA GLU A 318 11.67 25.19 -0.27
C GLU A 318 11.21 23.93 -1.04
N GLU A 319 10.10 23.31 -0.63
CA GLU A 319 9.50 22.17 -1.34
C GLU A 319 9.15 22.54 -2.79
N ILE A 320 8.53 23.71 -3.01
CA ILE A 320 8.18 24.20 -4.35
C ILE A 320 9.43 24.42 -5.20
N ARG A 321 10.48 25.06 -4.66
CA ARG A 321 11.74 25.28 -5.37
C ARG A 321 12.40 23.96 -5.76
N ALA A 322 12.42 22.99 -4.87
CA ALA A 322 12.95 21.66 -5.12
C ALA A 322 12.19 20.95 -6.25
N LEU A 323 10.85 20.98 -6.23
CA LEU A 323 9.99 20.40 -7.27
C LEU A 323 10.17 21.10 -8.62
N THR A 324 10.24 22.43 -8.62
CA THR A 324 10.47 23.23 -9.85
C THR A 324 11.83 22.92 -10.47
N LYS A 325 12.88 22.80 -9.65
CA LYS A 325 14.19 22.37 -10.10
C LYS A 325 14.16 20.97 -10.72
N GLN A 326 13.53 20.00 -10.06
CA GLN A 326 13.36 18.65 -10.61
C GLN A 326 12.57 18.64 -11.92
N ALA A 327 11.55 19.49 -12.06
CA ALA A 327 10.77 19.62 -13.28
C ALA A 327 11.62 20.20 -14.42
N SER A 328 12.46 21.21 -14.17
CA SER A 328 13.34 21.83 -15.17
C SER A 328 14.46 20.89 -15.65
N GLU A 329 15.03 20.10 -14.75
CA GLU A 329 16.10 19.14 -15.07
C GLU A 329 15.60 17.95 -15.92
N LYS A 330 14.32 17.59 -15.80
CA LYS A 330 13.69 16.46 -16.47
C LYS A 330 12.89 16.87 -17.72
N THR A 331 13.36 17.87 -18.43
CA THR A 331 12.71 18.37 -19.64
C THR A 331 12.52 17.27 -20.68
N TYR A 332 11.31 17.17 -21.16
CA TYR A 332 10.71 16.13 -21.98
C TYR A 332 11.29 16.11 -23.40
N ILE A 333 12.37 15.38 -23.63
CA ILE A 333 12.88 15.12 -24.97
C ILE A 333 12.66 13.64 -25.29
N GLY A 334 11.56 13.31 -25.97
CA GLY A 334 11.38 12.00 -26.61
C GLY A 334 10.44 10.99 -25.95
N GLY A 335 9.69 11.32 -24.90
CA GLY A 335 8.70 10.39 -24.33
C GLY A 335 8.69 10.29 -22.80
N LEU A 336 7.78 9.50 -22.24
CA LEU A 336 7.68 9.26 -20.79
C LEU A 336 8.84 8.40 -20.31
N THR A 337 9.72 8.92 -19.46
CA THR A 337 10.83 8.17 -18.86
C THR A 337 10.47 7.67 -17.48
N LYS A 338 11.12 6.60 -17.04
CA LYS A 338 10.92 6.03 -15.70
C LYS A 338 11.31 7.02 -14.60
N GLU A 339 12.42 7.74 -14.79
CA GLU A 339 12.91 8.74 -13.85
C GLU A 339 11.90 9.88 -13.64
N CYS A 340 11.19 10.29 -14.70
CA CYS A 340 10.14 11.28 -14.63
C CYS A 340 8.91 10.75 -13.90
N VAL A 341 8.51 9.51 -14.19
CA VAL A 341 7.40 8.84 -13.48
C VAL A 341 7.72 8.64 -12.01
N ASP A 342 8.94 8.20 -11.69
CA ASP A 342 9.35 7.97 -10.30
C ASP A 342 9.39 9.26 -9.47
N ALA A 343 9.72 10.38 -10.10
CA ALA A 343 9.77 11.68 -9.43
C ALA A 343 8.37 12.23 -9.12
N PHE A 344 7.44 12.15 -10.06
CA PHE A 344 6.18 12.90 -9.96
C PHE A 344 4.94 12.02 -9.75
N VAL A 345 4.94 10.76 -10.19
CA VAL A 345 3.77 9.88 -10.14
C VAL A 345 3.88 8.91 -8.98
N SER A 346 2.87 8.88 -8.12
CA SER A 346 2.72 7.86 -7.08
C SER A 346 2.14 6.58 -7.66
N MET A 347 0.94 6.66 -8.27
CA MET A 347 0.25 5.51 -8.82
C MET A 347 -0.67 5.91 -9.98
N VAL A 348 -0.86 5.00 -10.93
CA VAL A 348 -1.80 5.13 -12.06
C VAL A 348 -2.83 4.01 -11.96
N TYR A 349 -4.11 4.36 -11.93
CA TYR A 349 -5.24 3.42 -11.90
C TYR A 349 -6.01 3.50 -13.20
N LEU A 350 -6.16 2.36 -13.88
CA LEU A 350 -6.96 2.24 -15.10
C LEU A 350 -8.28 1.51 -14.79
N TYR A 351 -9.41 2.14 -15.08
CA TYR A 351 -10.76 1.60 -14.85
C TYR A 351 -11.34 0.97 -16.11
N ASP A 352 -11.19 1.66 -17.23
CA ASP A 352 -11.61 1.26 -18.58
C ASP A 352 -10.65 1.89 -19.61
N ASP A 353 -10.99 1.84 -20.89
CA ASP A 353 -10.20 2.42 -21.99
C ASP A 353 -10.13 3.95 -21.97
N GLN A 354 -11.03 4.62 -21.27
CA GLN A 354 -11.14 6.09 -21.22
C GLN A 354 -10.79 6.65 -19.83
N THR A 355 -11.21 5.95 -18.77
CA THR A 355 -11.13 6.45 -17.40
C THR A 355 -9.83 6.03 -16.72
N MET A 356 -9.06 7.03 -16.31
CA MET A 356 -7.78 6.85 -15.60
C MET A 356 -7.71 7.84 -14.43
N LYS A 357 -7.22 7.36 -13.28
CA LYS A 357 -6.84 8.21 -12.15
C LYS A 357 -5.33 8.16 -12.00
N ILE A 358 -4.69 9.31 -11.85
CA ILE A 358 -3.26 9.43 -11.57
C ILE A 358 -3.13 10.09 -10.21
N GLU A 359 -2.33 9.50 -9.33
CA GLU A 359 -1.94 10.08 -8.06
C GLU A 359 -0.52 10.60 -8.16
N PHE A 360 -0.30 11.84 -7.80
CA PHE A 360 1.02 12.49 -7.86
C PHE A 360 1.67 12.54 -6.47
N ASN A 361 3.00 12.42 -6.42
CA ASN A 361 3.77 12.54 -5.18
C ASN A 361 3.68 13.94 -4.57
N CYS A 362 3.47 14.95 -5.42
CA CYS A 362 3.46 16.37 -5.07
C CYS A 362 2.06 17.01 -5.02
N GLU A 363 0.99 16.20 -5.04
CA GLU A 363 -0.40 16.71 -5.13
C GLU A 363 -0.73 17.67 -3.98
N ASP A 364 -0.35 17.31 -2.75
CA ASP A 364 -0.62 18.12 -1.56
C ASP A 364 0.18 19.41 -1.52
N VAL A 365 1.46 19.35 -1.91
CA VAL A 365 2.33 20.53 -2.02
C VAL A 365 1.78 21.51 -3.04
N ILE A 366 1.41 21.04 -4.23
CA ILE A 366 0.86 21.88 -5.29
C ILE A 366 -0.47 22.51 -4.87
N ARG A 367 -1.35 21.74 -4.21
CA ARG A 367 -2.63 22.27 -3.72
C ARG A 367 -2.40 23.40 -2.73
N ARG A 368 -1.58 23.21 -1.69
CA ARG A 368 -1.22 24.25 -0.70
C ARG A 368 -0.56 25.45 -1.37
N ALA A 369 0.30 25.21 -2.35
CA ALA A 369 0.98 26.25 -3.10
C ALA A 369 0.03 27.09 -3.96
N LEU A 370 -0.94 26.46 -4.63
CA LEU A 370 -1.98 27.16 -5.41
C LEU A 370 -2.92 27.96 -4.51
N GLU A 371 -3.25 27.47 -3.31
CA GLU A 371 -4.03 28.22 -2.32
C GLU A 371 -3.27 29.48 -1.83
N LYS A 372 -1.94 29.37 -1.66
CA LYS A 372 -1.10 30.47 -1.18
C LYS A 372 -0.71 31.46 -2.29
N TYR A 373 -0.40 30.98 -3.50
CA TYR A 373 0.21 31.75 -4.59
C TYR A 373 -0.59 31.77 -5.90
N GLY A 374 -1.60 30.88 -6.04
CA GLY A 374 -2.48 30.87 -7.19
C GLY A 374 -3.35 32.13 -7.19
N ALA A 375 -3.25 32.94 -8.25
CA ALA A 375 -4.05 34.16 -8.42
C ALA A 375 -5.49 33.85 -8.77
#